data_fb54b9ca0dc99fad6cfc3d1c46216e6a
#
_entry.id   fb54b9ca0dc99fad6cfc3d1c46216e6a
#
_cell.length_a   1.000
_cell.length_b   1.000
_cell.length_c   1.000
_cell.angle_alpha   90.00
_cell.angle_beta   90.00
_cell.angle_gamma   90.00
#
_symmetry.space_group_name_H-M   'P 1'
#
loop_
_entity.id
_entity.type
_entity.pdbx_description
1 polymer ?
#
loop_
_entity_poly.entity_id
_entity_poly.type
_entity_poly.pdbx_seq_one_letter_code
_entity_poly.pdbx_strand_id
1 'polypeptide(L)'
;MREMIDKLQPLETEGKKGATKEDIRGQITFRDVHFSYPSRPDTRVLDGVSLTVSESTTVGLVGGSGSGKSTIISLLQRLYIQDSGEILLDSSDIGTLNVEWLRSQIGLVSQEPVLFATSIRENILFGNEAASLKQIVVDTKPMYADISNSGNKMN
;
A
#
# COMPACT_ATOMS: atom_id res chain seq x y z
N MET A 1 -25.31 -10.05 -4.72
CA MET A 1 -25.20 -8.57 -4.69
C MET A 1 -25.08 -8.02 -3.27
N ARG A 2 -25.87 -8.49 -2.28
CA ARG A 2 -25.78 -8.06 -0.89
C ARG A 2 -24.45 -8.43 -0.22
N GLU A 3 -23.94 -9.66 -0.39
CA GLU A 3 -22.63 -10.10 0.12
C GLU A 3 -21.44 -9.33 -0.45
N MET A 4 -21.56 -8.84 -1.69
CA MET A 4 -20.51 -8.03 -2.33
C MET A 4 -20.44 -6.62 -1.71
N ILE A 5 -21.59 -6.07 -1.33
CA ILE A 5 -21.71 -4.78 -0.65
C ILE A 5 -21.19 -4.89 0.78
N ASP A 6 -21.46 -6.00 1.48
CA ASP A 6 -21.02 -6.23 2.85
C ASP A 6 -19.49 -6.39 2.97
N LYS A 7 -18.80 -6.87 1.92
CA LYS A 7 -17.32 -6.91 1.86
C LYS A 7 -16.67 -5.54 1.56
N LEU A 8 -17.41 -4.59 1.01
CA LEU A 8 -16.92 -3.25 0.69
C LEU A 8 -17.35 -2.18 1.74
N GLN A 9 -18.48 -2.38 2.42
CA GLN A 9 -19.01 -1.42 3.39
C GLN A 9 -18.23 -1.24 4.69
N PRO A 10 -17.50 -2.24 5.25
CA PRO A 10 -16.73 -2.03 6.47
C PRO A 10 -15.64 -0.97 6.34
N LEU A 11 -15.12 -0.74 5.14
CA LEU A 11 -13.97 0.15 4.92
C LEU A 11 -14.29 1.64 5.08
N GLU A 12 -15.51 2.07 4.76
CA GLU A 12 -15.90 3.48 4.85
C GLU A 12 -16.42 3.87 6.25
N THR A 13 -17.11 2.95 6.94
CA THR A 13 -17.66 3.21 8.27
C THR A 13 -16.65 2.99 9.41
N GLU A 14 -15.62 2.18 9.19
CA GLU A 14 -14.57 1.89 10.19
C GLU A 14 -13.36 2.82 10.11
N GLY A 15 -13.27 3.70 9.12
CA GLY A 15 -12.11 4.57 8.89
C GLY A 15 -11.67 5.39 10.11
N LYS A 16 -12.59 5.64 11.04
CA LYS A 16 -12.33 6.38 12.28
C LYS A 16 -12.23 5.50 13.54
N LYS A 17 -12.48 4.19 13.41
CA LYS A 17 -12.36 3.23 14.50
C LYS A 17 -11.09 2.42 14.34
N GLY A 18 -10.47 2.03 15.43
CA GLY A 18 -9.28 1.21 15.46
C GLY A 18 -8.11 1.86 16.20
N ALA A 19 -7.14 1.04 16.57
CA ALA A 19 -5.96 1.48 17.29
C ALA A 19 -4.95 2.20 16.38
N THR A 20 -4.21 3.13 16.95
CA THR A 20 -3.01 3.72 16.34
C THR A 20 -1.79 3.32 17.16
N LYS A 21 -0.60 3.37 16.55
CA LYS A 21 0.67 3.08 17.23
C LYS A 21 1.56 4.32 17.20
N GLU A 22 2.26 4.57 18.29
CA GLU A 22 3.21 5.69 18.38
C GLU A 22 4.54 5.33 17.68
N ASP A 23 5.00 4.08 17.86
CA ASP A 23 6.24 3.58 17.25
C ASP A 23 5.96 2.47 16.25
N ILE A 24 6.43 2.63 15.01
CA ILE A 24 6.39 1.63 13.95
C ILE A 24 7.79 1.28 13.51
N ARG A 25 8.11 -0.01 13.53
CA ARG A 25 9.35 -0.56 12.98
C ARG A 25 9.20 -0.94 11.51
N GLY A 26 7.97 -1.27 11.08
CA GLY A 26 7.63 -1.61 9.72
C GLY A 26 7.83 -3.08 9.37
N GLN A 27 7.86 -3.98 10.34
CA GLN A 27 7.82 -5.41 10.06
C GLN A 27 6.41 -5.80 9.58
N ILE A 28 6.33 -6.47 8.41
CA ILE A 28 5.08 -6.95 7.84
C ILE A 28 5.11 -8.48 7.82
N THR A 29 4.02 -9.12 8.28
CA THR A 29 3.90 -10.57 8.26
C THR A 29 2.54 -10.98 7.70
N PHE A 30 2.54 -11.83 6.69
CA PHE A 30 1.39 -12.56 6.20
C PHE A 30 1.48 -13.99 6.74
N ARG A 31 0.39 -14.51 7.29
CA ARG A 31 0.29 -15.87 7.83
C ARG A 31 -0.90 -16.57 7.21
N ASP A 32 -0.64 -17.56 6.40
CA ASP A 32 -1.66 -18.43 5.78
C ASP A 32 -2.81 -17.63 5.14
N VAL A 33 -2.46 -16.59 4.39
CA VAL A 33 -3.44 -15.65 3.84
C VAL A 33 -4.09 -16.23 2.58
N HIS A 34 -5.42 -16.31 2.60
CA HIS A 34 -6.25 -16.70 1.47
C HIS A 34 -7.11 -15.50 1.03
N PHE A 35 -7.25 -15.36 -0.28
CA PHE A 35 -8.04 -14.27 -0.83
C PHE A 35 -8.57 -14.55 -2.24
N SER A 36 -9.84 -14.21 -2.43
CA SER A 36 -10.52 -14.14 -3.73
C SER A 36 -11.17 -12.77 -3.91
N TYR A 37 -11.08 -12.19 -5.11
CA TYR A 37 -11.78 -10.93 -5.38
C TYR A 37 -13.30 -11.13 -5.33
N PRO A 38 -14.07 -10.18 -4.75
CA PRO A 38 -15.53 -10.26 -4.72
C PRO A 38 -16.18 -10.41 -6.11
N SER A 39 -15.53 -9.90 -7.15
CA SER A 39 -15.98 -10.03 -8.55
C SER A 39 -15.78 -11.43 -9.14
N ARG A 40 -14.93 -12.27 -8.52
CA ARG A 40 -14.60 -13.64 -8.95
C ARG A 40 -14.36 -14.54 -7.73
N PRO A 41 -15.41 -14.84 -6.94
CA PRO A 41 -15.28 -15.54 -5.66
C PRO A 41 -14.75 -16.98 -5.83
N ASP A 42 -15.01 -17.61 -6.97
CA ASP A 42 -14.57 -18.96 -7.28
C ASP A 42 -13.09 -19.06 -7.70
N THR A 43 -12.43 -17.91 -7.89
CA THR A 43 -11.02 -17.86 -8.31
C THR A 43 -10.15 -17.38 -7.16
N ARG A 44 -9.45 -18.31 -6.52
CA ARG A 44 -8.52 -18.00 -5.45
C ARG A 44 -7.25 -17.37 -6.01
N VAL A 45 -6.95 -16.14 -5.58
CA VAL A 45 -5.77 -15.37 -6.03
C VAL A 45 -4.61 -15.57 -5.08
N LEU A 46 -4.87 -15.63 -3.76
CA LEU A 46 -3.89 -16.02 -2.77
C LEU A 46 -4.39 -17.30 -2.09
N ASP A 47 -3.54 -18.30 -1.98
CA ASP A 47 -3.86 -19.61 -1.43
C ASP A 47 -2.79 -20.03 -0.41
N GLY A 48 -3.00 -19.63 0.85
CA GLY A 48 -2.11 -19.94 1.96
C GLY A 48 -0.77 -19.17 1.91
N VAL A 49 -0.80 -17.90 1.45
CA VAL A 49 0.42 -17.11 1.33
C VAL A 49 0.95 -16.73 2.70
N SER A 50 2.21 -17.13 2.96
CA SER A 50 2.95 -16.76 4.17
C SER A 50 4.28 -16.12 3.78
N LEU A 51 4.52 -14.90 4.27
CA LEU A 51 5.77 -14.17 4.06
C LEU A 51 6.01 -13.20 5.22
N THR A 52 7.28 -12.91 5.45
CA THR A 52 7.70 -11.88 6.42
C THR A 52 8.67 -10.93 5.76
N VAL A 53 8.37 -9.64 5.86
CA VAL A 53 9.25 -8.54 5.50
C VAL A 53 9.78 -7.94 6.79
N SER A 54 11.07 -8.06 7.03
CA SER A 54 11.70 -7.49 8.24
C SER A 54 11.77 -5.97 8.15
N GLU A 55 11.89 -5.32 9.30
CA GLU A 55 12.12 -3.88 9.38
C GLU A 55 13.35 -3.46 8.56
N SER A 56 13.30 -2.30 7.95
CA SER A 56 14.41 -1.70 7.18
C SER A 56 14.95 -2.59 6.04
N THR A 57 14.14 -3.51 5.51
CA THR A 57 14.55 -4.37 4.39
C THR A 57 13.78 -4.04 3.12
N THR A 58 14.40 -4.31 1.96
CA THR A 58 13.75 -4.26 0.66
C THR A 58 13.45 -5.67 0.19
N VAL A 59 12.20 -5.94 -0.19
CA VAL A 59 11.75 -7.25 -0.67
C VAL A 59 11.15 -7.12 -2.06
N GLY A 60 11.59 -7.96 -2.99
CA GLY A 60 11.03 -8.08 -4.33
C GLY A 60 10.00 -9.21 -4.42
N LEU A 61 8.76 -8.88 -4.82
CA LEU A 61 7.75 -9.87 -5.18
C LEU A 61 7.88 -10.23 -6.65
N VAL A 62 8.28 -11.48 -6.94
CA VAL A 62 8.50 -11.98 -8.30
C VAL A 62 7.45 -13.03 -8.65
N GLY A 63 6.98 -13.01 -9.88
CA GLY A 63 5.97 -13.97 -10.37
C GLY A 63 5.33 -13.50 -11.67
N GLY A 64 4.67 -14.41 -12.37
CA GLY A 64 3.94 -14.13 -13.60
C GLY A 64 2.78 -13.14 -13.43
N SER A 65 2.18 -12.71 -14.54
CA SER A 65 0.95 -11.92 -14.48
C SER A 65 -0.16 -12.71 -13.80
N GLY A 66 -0.93 -12.05 -12.92
CA GLY A 66 -2.01 -12.70 -12.18
C GLY A 66 -1.58 -13.51 -10.93
N SER A 67 -0.30 -13.56 -10.58
CA SER A 67 0.20 -14.30 -9.41
C SER A 67 -0.08 -13.65 -8.04
N GLY A 68 -0.92 -12.62 -7.97
CA GLY A 68 -1.33 -12.00 -6.71
C GLY A 68 -0.39 -10.93 -6.14
N LYS A 69 0.68 -10.51 -6.84
CA LYS A 69 1.62 -9.49 -6.34
C LYS A 69 0.93 -8.18 -5.96
N SER A 70 0.11 -7.65 -6.84
CA SER A 70 -0.67 -6.42 -6.59
C SER A 70 -1.73 -6.63 -5.51
N THR A 71 -2.25 -7.85 -5.38
CA THR A 71 -3.22 -8.22 -4.35
C THR A 71 -2.62 -8.13 -2.95
N ILE A 72 -1.35 -8.56 -2.78
CA ILE A 72 -0.62 -8.42 -1.51
C ILE A 72 -0.57 -6.95 -1.07
N ILE A 73 -0.24 -6.04 -2.00
CA ILE A 73 -0.21 -4.60 -1.72
C ILE A 73 -1.61 -4.05 -1.39
N SER A 74 -2.63 -4.50 -2.12
CA SER A 74 -4.02 -4.06 -1.90
C SER A 74 -4.56 -4.51 -0.53
N LEU A 75 -4.21 -5.73 -0.09
CA LEU A 75 -4.57 -6.24 1.22
C LEU A 75 -3.83 -5.50 2.33
N LEU A 76 -2.53 -5.20 2.17
CA LEU A 76 -1.76 -4.43 3.13
C LEU A 76 -2.35 -3.03 3.36
N GLN A 77 -2.85 -2.39 2.30
CA GLN A 77 -3.53 -1.10 2.38
C GLN A 77 -4.98 -1.20 2.88
N ARG A 78 -5.46 -2.42 3.18
CA ARG A 78 -6.86 -2.67 3.52
C ARG A 78 -7.85 -2.10 2.49
N LEU A 79 -7.51 -2.21 1.19
CA LEU A 79 -8.48 -1.96 0.10
C LEU A 79 -9.46 -3.14 -0.03
N TYR A 80 -9.04 -4.31 0.43
CA TYR A 80 -9.83 -5.53 0.56
C TYR A 80 -9.50 -6.19 1.90
N ILE A 81 -10.37 -7.09 2.33
CA ILE A 81 -10.19 -7.94 3.52
C ILE A 81 -9.92 -9.36 3.03
N GLN A 82 -8.93 -10.03 3.60
CA GLN A 82 -8.63 -11.44 3.30
C GLN A 82 -9.79 -12.37 3.69
N ASP A 83 -9.91 -13.49 2.99
CA ASP A 83 -10.93 -14.50 3.30
C ASP A 83 -10.57 -15.27 4.60
N SER A 84 -9.27 -15.57 4.79
CA SER A 84 -8.72 -16.16 6.00
C SER A 84 -7.23 -15.87 6.14
N GLY A 85 -6.64 -16.23 7.29
CA GLY A 85 -5.27 -15.92 7.66
C GLY A 85 -5.13 -14.56 8.35
N GLU A 86 -3.91 -14.15 8.58
CA GLU A 86 -3.59 -12.92 9.33
C GLU A 86 -2.58 -12.06 8.56
N ILE A 87 -2.77 -10.74 8.61
CA ILE A 87 -1.79 -9.76 8.12
C ILE A 87 -1.42 -8.86 9.30
N LEU A 88 -0.13 -8.85 9.65
CA LEU A 88 0.36 -8.16 10.81
C LEU A 88 1.31 -7.03 10.43
N LEU A 89 1.20 -5.89 11.10
CA LEU A 89 2.18 -4.81 11.15
C LEU A 89 2.76 -4.73 12.56
N ASP A 90 4.05 -5.00 12.71
CA ASP A 90 4.74 -5.07 14.02
C ASP A 90 3.95 -5.92 15.04
N SER A 91 3.58 -7.14 14.65
CA SER A 91 2.81 -8.10 15.46
C SER A 91 1.36 -7.69 15.79
N SER A 92 0.86 -6.59 15.25
CA SER A 92 -0.55 -6.19 15.40
C SER A 92 -1.31 -6.49 14.12
N ASP A 93 -2.48 -7.11 14.26
CA ASP A 93 -3.36 -7.36 13.11
C ASP A 93 -3.81 -6.04 12.50
N ILE A 94 -3.55 -5.86 11.20
CA ILE A 94 -3.94 -4.65 10.48
C ILE A 94 -5.45 -4.45 10.47
N GLY A 95 -6.25 -5.51 10.66
CA GLY A 95 -7.69 -5.46 10.79
C GLY A 95 -8.16 -4.66 12.02
N THR A 96 -7.36 -4.61 13.08
CA THR A 96 -7.65 -3.90 14.32
C THR A 96 -7.17 -2.44 14.32
N LEU A 97 -6.35 -2.06 13.34
CA LEU A 97 -5.77 -0.72 13.25
C LEU A 97 -6.73 0.27 12.58
N ASN A 98 -6.59 1.54 12.91
CA ASN A 98 -7.28 2.62 12.22
C ASN A 98 -6.81 2.69 10.76
N VAL A 99 -7.74 2.66 9.80
CA VAL A 99 -7.41 2.57 8.35
C VAL A 99 -6.73 3.84 7.85
N GLU A 100 -7.20 5.01 8.26
CA GLU A 100 -6.61 6.29 7.83
C GLU A 100 -5.18 6.41 8.35
N TRP A 101 -4.99 6.04 9.62
CA TRP A 101 -3.67 6.00 10.22
C TRP A 101 -2.77 4.95 9.54
N LEU A 102 -3.25 3.72 9.30
CA LEU A 102 -2.45 2.69 8.60
C LEU A 102 -2.00 3.17 7.23
N ARG A 103 -2.90 3.75 6.44
CA ARG A 103 -2.57 4.27 5.11
C ARG A 103 -1.63 5.48 5.15
N SER A 104 -1.68 6.30 6.20
CA SER A 104 -0.72 7.40 6.38
C SER A 104 0.71 6.93 6.66
N GLN A 105 0.89 5.65 7.07
CA GLN A 105 2.20 5.04 7.28
C GLN A 105 2.76 4.37 6.01
N ILE A 106 1.98 4.32 4.92
CA ILE A 106 2.34 3.60 3.68
C ILE A 106 2.48 4.61 2.54
N GLY A 107 3.67 4.68 1.96
CA GLY A 107 3.88 5.37 0.68
C GLY A 107 3.69 4.39 -0.48
N LEU A 108 2.81 4.72 -1.44
CA LEU A 108 2.59 3.93 -2.64
C LEU A 108 3.15 4.64 -3.88
N VAL A 109 4.01 3.95 -4.63
CA VAL A 109 4.44 4.38 -5.95
C VAL A 109 3.79 3.49 -7.00
N SER A 110 2.85 4.04 -7.76
CA SER A 110 2.13 3.33 -8.82
C SER A 110 2.92 3.33 -10.12
N GLN A 111 2.76 2.29 -10.96
CA GLN A 111 3.33 2.25 -12.31
C GLN A 111 2.80 3.37 -13.21
N GLU A 112 1.51 3.70 -13.07
CA GLU A 112 0.84 4.78 -13.78
C GLU A 112 0.35 5.79 -12.73
N PRO A 113 1.14 6.85 -12.45
CA PRO A 113 0.71 7.88 -11.50
C PRO A 113 -0.46 8.66 -12.09
N VAL A 114 -1.53 8.80 -11.31
CA VAL A 114 -2.64 9.67 -11.64
C VAL A 114 -2.26 11.09 -11.25
N LEU A 115 -2.21 11.98 -12.23
CA LEU A 115 -1.98 13.41 -12.02
C LEU A 115 -3.31 14.15 -12.12
N PHE A 116 -3.54 15.04 -11.18
CA PHE A 116 -4.66 15.97 -11.25
C PHE A 116 -4.36 17.10 -12.25
N ALA A 117 -5.39 17.66 -12.87
CA ALA A 117 -5.30 18.76 -13.82
C ALA A 117 -4.99 20.08 -13.09
N THR A 118 -3.84 20.13 -12.43
CA THR A 118 -3.36 21.26 -11.63
C THR A 118 -1.85 21.38 -11.76
N SER A 119 -1.20 22.29 -11.03
CA SER A 119 0.25 22.47 -11.10
C SER A 119 1.01 21.25 -10.56
N ILE A 120 2.27 21.09 -10.98
CA ILE A 120 3.18 20.05 -10.45
C ILE A 120 3.31 20.18 -8.94
N ARG A 121 3.40 21.41 -8.44
CA ARG A 121 3.48 21.71 -7.00
C ARG A 121 2.26 21.19 -6.25
N GLU A 122 1.06 21.46 -6.74
CA GLU A 122 -0.19 21.01 -6.11
C GLU A 122 -0.33 19.48 -6.16
N ASN A 123 0.11 18.83 -7.24
CA ASN A 123 0.16 17.38 -7.32
C ASN A 123 1.11 16.77 -6.28
N ILE A 124 2.26 17.40 -6.00
CA ILE A 124 3.20 16.93 -4.98
C ILE A 124 2.66 17.19 -3.57
N LEU A 125 1.96 18.31 -3.37
CA LEU A 125 1.36 18.67 -2.08
C LEU A 125 0.09 17.87 -1.77
N PHE A 126 -0.46 17.16 -2.76
CA PHE A 126 -1.66 16.38 -2.57
C PHE A 126 -1.44 15.29 -1.50
N GLY A 127 -2.10 15.46 -0.36
CA GLY A 127 -1.93 14.59 0.82
C GLY A 127 -1.05 15.19 1.94
N ASN A 128 -0.31 16.26 1.68
CA ASN A 128 0.38 17.04 2.70
C ASN A 128 0.42 18.54 2.36
N GLU A 129 -0.73 19.20 2.46
CA GLU A 129 -0.89 20.62 2.12
C GLU A 129 -0.03 21.57 2.99
N ALA A 130 0.41 21.10 4.16
CA ALA A 130 1.25 21.85 5.09
C ALA A 130 2.75 21.78 4.75
N ALA A 131 3.16 20.97 3.75
CA ALA A 131 4.57 20.83 3.41
C ALA A 131 5.17 22.14 2.87
N SER A 132 6.32 22.52 3.42
CA SER A 132 7.06 23.68 2.94
C SER A 132 7.70 23.43 1.58
N LEU A 133 7.93 24.50 0.79
CA LEU A 133 8.67 24.42 -0.48
C LEU A 133 10.05 23.74 -0.33
N LYS A 134 10.70 23.93 0.81
CA LYS A 134 12.01 23.32 1.09
C LYS A 134 11.90 21.79 1.21
N GLN A 135 10.86 21.27 1.83
CA GLN A 135 10.60 19.82 1.91
C GLN A 135 10.32 19.25 0.53
N ILE A 136 9.47 19.90 -0.26
CA ILE A 136 9.16 19.48 -1.64
C ILE A 136 10.45 19.34 -2.46
N VAL A 137 11.35 20.34 -2.41
CA VAL A 137 12.61 20.34 -3.17
C VAL A 137 13.57 19.25 -2.67
N VAL A 138 13.62 18.98 -1.36
CA VAL A 138 14.49 17.94 -0.80
C VAL A 138 14.00 16.55 -1.21
N ASP A 139 12.69 16.31 -1.14
CA ASP A 139 12.09 15.00 -1.43
C ASP A 139 12.12 14.67 -2.93
N THR A 140 12.14 15.69 -3.81
CA THR A 140 12.22 15.50 -5.27
C THR A 140 13.66 15.44 -5.79
N LYS A 141 14.66 15.90 -5.04
CA LYS A 141 16.08 15.87 -5.46
C LYS A 141 16.59 14.49 -5.89
N PRO A 142 16.31 13.38 -5.20
CA PRO A 142 16.75 12.05 -5.65
C PRO A 142 16.19 11.66 -7.00
N MET A 143 14.95 12.03 -7.31
CA MET A 143 14.29 11.76 -8.59
C MET A 143 14.97 12.43 -9.79
N TYR A 144 15.48 13.64 -9.61
CA TYR A 144 16.18 14.39 -10.67
C TYR A 144 17.64 13.97 -10.83
N ALA A 145 18.30 13.46 -9.78
CA ALA A 145 19.67 12.98 -9.86
C ALA A 145 19.82 11.77 -10.78
N ASP A 146 18.85 10.86 -10.80
CA ASP A 146 18.85 9.69 -11.68
C ASP A 146 18.59 10.03 -13.15
N ILE A 147 17.80 11.07 -13.43
CA ILE A 147 17.51 11.52 -14.80
C ILE A 147 18.75 12.18 -15.41
N SER A 148 19.52 12.93 -14.64
CA SER A 148 20.75 13.57 -15.13
C SER A 148 21.88 12.60 -15.40
N ASN A 149 21.94 11.45 -14.69
CA ASN A 149 22.93 10.40 -14.91
C ASN A 149 22.60 9.46 -16.09
N SER A 150 21.34 9.31 -16.47
CA SER A 150 20.96 8.50 -17.62
C SER A 150 21.17 9.21 -18.97
N GLY A 151 21.25 10.53 -18.98
CA GLY A 151 21.50 11.34 -20.19
C GLY A 151 22.95 11.36 -20.70
N ASN A 152 23.92 10.87 -19.92
CA ASN A 152 25.36 10.95 -20.25
C ASN A 152 25.97 9.62 -20.72
N LYS A 153 25.17 8.62 -21.11
CA LYS A 153 25.63 7.32 -21.63
C LYS A 153 25.23 7.06 -23.08
N MET A 154 25.06 8.10 -23.88
CA MET A 154 25.01 7.97 -25.33
C MET A 154 26.08 8.88 -25.95
N ASN A 155 27.28 8.36 -26.06
CA ASN A 155 28.31 8.64 -27.04
C ASN A 155 29.14 7.39 -27.27
#